data_c87cf232ffd00541a3588a513ea22eb8
#
_entry.id   c87cf232ffd00541a3588a513ea22eb8
#
_cell.length_a   1.000
_cell.length_b   1.000
_cell.length_c   1.000
_cell.angle_alpha   90.00
_cell.angle_beta   90.00
_cell.angle_gamma   90.00
#
_symmetry.space_group_name_H-M   'P 1'
#
loop_
_entity.id
_entity.type
_entity.pdbx_description
1 polymer ?
#
loop_
_entity_poly.entity_id
_entity_poly.type
_entity_poly.pdbx_seq_one_letter_code
_entity_poly.pdbx_strand_id
1 'polypeptide(L)'
;PLDMSKFVWWNFNKDHELKTFMYYDGREVCTRIFADFTDKTVCIENYTDNLVKTAFGKNTMPTWDDFMAFLEERCVPRERAGIREYLEALEMDEYNPLEIIKRTQGRMAEDDQWIEVID
;
A
#
# COMPACT_ATOMS: atom_id res chain seq x y z
N PRO A 1 1.30 -9.66 19.14
CA PRO A 1 0.47 -8.81 19.95
C PRO A 1 0.21 -7.47 19.29
N LEU A 2 -0.90 -6.88 19.63
CA LEU A 2 -1.32 -5.62 19.06
C LEU A 2 -0.48 -4.47 19.61
N ASP A 3 0.00 -3.60 18.73
CA ASP A 3 0.72 -2.41 19.16
C ASP A 3 -0.29 -1.33 19.56
N MET A 4 -0.41 -1.09 20.84
CA MET A 4 -1.39 -0.14 21.38
C MET A 4 -1.13 1.30 20.95
N SER A 5 0.12 1.66 20.65
CA SER A 5 0.42 3.02 20.18
C SER A 5 -0.18 3.26 18.78
N LYS A 6 -0.16 2.25 17.91
CA LYS A 6 -0.78 2.35 16.60
C LYS A 6 -2.30 2.41 16.70
N PHE A 7 -2.87 1.63 17.64
CA PHE A 7 -4.31 1.67 17.88
C PHE A 7 -4.75 3.06 18.34
N VAL A 8 -4.00 3.67 19.27
CA VAL A 8 -4.30 5.01 19.77
C VAL A 8 -4.18 6.04 18.65
N TRP A 9 -3.12 5.95 17.85
CA TRP A 9 -2.94 6.86 16.70
C TRP A 9 -4.13 6.79 15.75
N TRP A 10 -4.52 5.58 15.36
CA TRP A 10 -5.61 5.35 14.42
C TRP A 10 -6.92 5.90 14.95
N ASN A 11 -7.23 5.58 16.21
CA ASN A 11 -8.47 6.00 16.83
C ASN A 11 -8.52 7.52 17.07
N PHE A 12 -7.38 8.11 17.38
CA PHE A 12 -7.27 9.54 17.64
C PHE A 12 -7.49 10.34 16.35
N ASN A 13 -7.09 9.84 15.21
CA ASN A 13 -7.18 10.51 13.93
C ASN A 13 -8.44 10.11 13.13
N LYS A 14 -9.50 9.74 13.82
CA LYS A 14 -10.70 9.20 13.18
C LYS A 14 -11.42 10.18 12.24
N ASP A 15 -11.19 11.48 12.37
CA ASP A 15 -11.79 12.49 11.50
C ASP A 15 -10.98 12.69 10.21
N HIS A 16 -9.82 12.05 10.10
CA HIS A 16 -8.97 12.12 8.92
C HIS A 16 -9.36 11.02 7.92
N GLU A 17 -8.89 11.17 6.68
CA GLU A 17 -9.06 10.12 5.69
C GLU A 17 -8.04 9.01 5.97
N LEU A 18 -8.47 7.99 6.68
CA LEU A 18 -7.63 6.88 7.13
C LEU A 18 -7.89 5.66 6.26
N LYS A 19 -6.81 4.99 5.83
CA LYS A 19 -6.90 3.74 5.08
C LYS A 19 -5.88 2.75 5.60
N THR A 20 -6.25 1.48 5.60
CA THR A 20 -5.36 0.39 6.00
C THR A 20 -5.05 -0.45 4.78
N PHE A 21 -3.78 -0.81 4.64
CA PHE A 21 -3.31 -1.65 3.55
C PHE A 21 -2.69 -2.91 4.15
N MET A 22 -3.18 -4.07 3.72
CA MET A 22 -2.62 -5.35 4.15
C MET A 22 -1.77 -5.90 3.02
N TYR A 23 -0.46 -6.02 3.26
CA TYR A 23 0.48 -6.51 2.26
C TYR A 23 0.76 -7.98 2.51
N TYR A 24 0.44 -8.82 1.52
CA TYR A 24 0.53 -10.26 1.61
C TYR A 24 1.63 -10.82 0.72
N ASP A 25 2.19 -11.95 1.14
CA ASP A 25 2.96 -12.84 0.28
C ASP A 25 2.17 -14.15 0.21
N GLY A 26 1.49 -14.39 -0.93
CA GLY A 26 0.55 -15.49 -1.00
C GLY A 26 -0.59 -15.31 -0.03
N ARG A 27 -0.64 -16.15 1.00
CA ARG A 27 -1.66 -16.09 2.06
C ARG A 27 -1.13 -15.50 3.36
N GLU A 28 0.16 -15.22 3.42
CA GLU A 28 0.80 -14.71 4.64
C GLU A 28 0.73 -13.20 4.69
N VAL A 29 0.18 -12.66 5.80
CA VAL A 29 0.19 -11.21 6.04
C VAL A 29 1.61 -10.82 6.47
N CYS A 30 2.25 -9.96 5.71
CA CYS A 30 3.63 -9.57 5.97
C CYS A 30 3.76 -8.18 6.60
N THR A 31 2.94 -7.22 6.14
CA THR A 31 2.98 -5.84 6.65
C THR A 31 1.57 -5.27 6.67
N ARG A 32 1.22 -4.59 7.77
CA ARG A 32 0.01 -3.78 7.83
C ARG A 32 0.45 -2.33 7.77
N ILE A 33 -0.16 -1.56 6.89
CA ILE A 33 0.17 -0.15 6.68
C ILE A 33 -1.03 0.69 7.08
N PHE A 34 -0.82 1.64 8.00
CA PHE A 34 -1.83 2.60 8.42
C PHE A 34 -1.48 3.94 7.79
N ALA A 35 -2.33 4.43 6.90
CA ALA A 35 -2.05 5.65 6.16
C ALA A 35 -3.10 6.72 6.47
N ASP A 36 -2.63 7.91 6.82
CA ASP A 36 -3.46 9.08 7.05
C ASP A 36 -3.26 10.01 5.85
N PHE A 37 -4.25 10.04 4.96
CA PHE A 37 -4.17 10.82 3.73
C PHE A 37 -4.42 12.31 3.97
N THR A 38 -5.00 12.66 5.11
CA THR A 38 -5.20 14.05 5.48
C THR A 38 -3.90 14.72 5.91
N ASP A 39 -3.16 14.07 6.81
CA ASP A 39 -1.88 14.58 7.31
C ASP A 39 -0.68 14.11 6.49
N LYS A 40 -0.89 13.16 5.57
CA LYS A 40 0.17 12.55 4.78
C LYS A 40 1.23 11.91 5.66
N THR A 41 0.77 11.06 6.58
CA THR A 41 1.62 10.30 7.47
C THR A 41 1.27 8.82 7.36
N VAL A 42 2.24 7.98 7.71
CA VAL A 42 2.08 6.54 7.58
C VAL A 42 2.83 5.85 8.73
N CYS A 43 2.26 4.76 9.24
CA CYS A 43 2.97 3.87 10.14
C CYS A 43 2.68 2.43 9.76
N ILE A 44 3.58 1.53 10.15
CA ILE A 44 3.50 0.14 9.72
C ILE A 44 3.67 -0.81 10.90
N GLU A 45 3.20 -2.05 10.68
CA GLU A 45 3.44 -3.16 11.57
C GLU A 45 3.82 -4.37 10.73
N ASN A 46 5.02 -4.90 10.95
CA ASN A 46 5.49 -6.08 10.23
C ASN A 46 5.17 -7.34 11.01
N TYR A 47 4.76 -8.40 10.29
CA TYR A 47 4.38 -9.68 10.88
C TYR A 47 5.35 -10.81 10.52
N THR A 48 6.45 -10.47 9.85
CA THR A 48 7.49 -11.44 9.49
C THR A 48 8.86 -10.82 9.67
N ASP A 49 9.86 -11.63 10.01
CA ASP A 49 11.25 -11.20 10.11
C ASP A 49 11.95 -11.24 8.76
N ASN A 50 11.31 -11.78 7.75
CA ASN A 50 11.89 -11.84 6.41
C ASN A 50 11.70 -10.51 5.70
N LEU A 51 12.75 -9.69 5.69
CA LEU A 51 12.69 -8.33 5.15
C LEU A 51 12.37 -8.28 3.66
N VAL A 52 12.65 -9.33 2.92
CA VAL A 52 12.32 -9.41 1.49
C VAL A 52 10.80 -9.43 1.29
N LYS A 53 10.06 -9.97 2.25
CA LYS A 53 8.61 -10.07 2.18
C LYS A 53 7.88 -8.85 2.72
N THR A 54 8.56 -7.98 3.48
CA THR A 54 7.91 -6.79 4.05
C THR A 54 7.83 -5.67 3.03
N ALA A 55 6.86 -4.77 3.21
CA ALA A 55 6.62 -3.70 2.25
C ALA A 55 7.80 -2.72 2.13
N PHE A 56 8.49 -2.46 3.24
CA PHE A 56 9.53 -1.44 3.29
C PHE A 56 10.90 -1.98 3.71
N GLY A 57 11.06 -3.30 3.75
CA GLY A 57 12.34 -3.92 4.10
C GLY A 57 12.83 -3.49 5.47
N LYS A 58 14.03 -2.95 5.53
CA LYS A 58 14.65 -2.50 6.79
C LYS A 58 14.06 -1.20 7.33
N ASN A 59 13.30 -0.48 6.52
CA ASN A 59 12.73 0.80 6.91
C ASN A 59 11.48 0.57 7.76
N THR A 60 11.61 0.78 9.08
CA THR A 60 10.50 0.60 10.02
C THR A 60 9.71 1.87 10.29
N MET A 61 10.17 3.00 9.74
CA MET A 61 9.51 4.29 9.90
C MET A 61 9.42 5.00 8.54
N PRO A 62 8.65 4.43 7.60
CA PRO A 62 8.56 5.03 6.24
C PRO A 62 7.92 6.41 6.29
N THR A 63 8.39 7.27 5.39
CA THR A 63 7.79 8.59 5.19
C THR A 63 6.62 8.45 4.22
N TRP A 64 5.86 9.52 4.05
CA TRP A 64 4.79 9.55 3.05
C TRP A 64 5.34 9.32 1.64
N ASP A 65 6.51 9.89 1.32
CA ASP A 65 7.14 9.69 0.02
C ASP A 65 7.53 8.23 -0.18
N ASP A 66 8.03 7.55 0.87
CA ASP A 66 8.34 6.13 0.81
C ASP A 66 7.08 5.31 0.52
N PHE A 67 5.97 5.67 1.15
CA PHE A 67 4.70 5.00 0.96
C PHE A 67 4.19 5.20 -0.48
N MET A 68 4.26 6.42 -0.99
CA MET A 68 3.84 6.70 -2.37
C MET A 68 4.69 5.92 -3.37
N ALA A 69 6.01 5.84 -3.14
CA ALA A 69 6.91 5.08 -3.99
C ALA A 69 6.57 3.59 -3.97
N PHE A 70 6.22 3.06 -2.78
CA PHE A 70 5.80 1.66 -2.64
C PHE A 70 4.55 1.38 -3.47
N LEU A 71 3.56 2.28 -3.42
CA LEU A 71 2.34 2.10 -4.21
C LEU A 71 2.65 2.11 -5.71
N GLU A 72 3.53 3.00 -6.15
CA GLU A 72 3.91 3.06 -7.57
C GLU A 72 4.67 1.81 -8.03
N GLU A 73 5.49 1.23 -7.15
CA GLU A 73 6.21 -0.01 -7.46
C GLU A 73 5.26 -1.18 -7.68
N ARG A 74 4.07 -1.14 -7.08
CA ARG A 74 3.06 -2.19 -7.25
C ARG A 74 2.09 -1.90 -8.38
N CYS A 75 2.38 -0.89 -9.20
CA CYS A 75 1.58 -0.50 -10.36
C CYS A 75 2.38 -0.65 -11.63
N VAL A 76 1.70 -0.64 -12.79
CA VAL A 76 2.40 -0.54 -14.05
C VAL A 76 3.09 0.83 -14.11
N PRO A 77 4.28 0.92 -14.74
CA PRO A 77 4.95 2.21 -14.88
C PRO A 77 4.10 3.23 -15.64
N ARG A 78 4.17 4.48 -15.19
CA ARG A 78 3.43 5.57 -15.82
C ARG A 78 3.82 5.75 -17.30
N GLU A 79 5.08 5.46 -17.61
CA GLU A 79 5.65 5.62 -18.95
C GLU A 79 5.47 4.40 -19.85
N ARG A 80 4.77 3.38 -19.36
CA ARG A 80 4.55 2.17 -20.15
C ARG A 80 3.82 2.45 -21.47
N ALA A 81 4.31 1.85 -22.54
CA ALA A 81 3.59 1.91 -23.81
C ALA A 81 2.19 1.31 -23.65
N GLY A 82 1.18 2.01 -24.18
CA GLY A 82 -0.20 1.55 -24.05
C GLY A 82 -0.82 1.85 -22.69
N ILE A 83 -0.24 2.75 -21.92
CA ILE A 83 -0.77 3.09 -20.58
C ILE A 83 -2.19 3.63 -20.67
N ARG A 84 -2.52 4.39 -21.71
CA ARG A 84 -3.87 4.93 -21.87
C ARG A 84 -4.90 3.82 -22.04
N GLU A 85 -4.60 2.84 -22.87
CA GLU A 85 -5.50 1.70 -23.11
C GLU A 85 -5.62 0.84 -21.84
N TYR A 86 -4.54 0.72 -21.07
CA TYR A 86 -4.55 0.03 -19.79
C TYR A 86 -5.50 0.71 -18.81
N LEU A 87 -5.41 2.05 -18.71
CA LEU A 87 -6.28 2.81 -17.82
C LEU A 87 -7.73 2.75 -18.25
N GLU A 88 -7.99 2.79 -19.55
CA GLU A 88 -9.35 2.65 -20.07
C GLU A 88 -9.95 1.30 -19.73
N ALA A 89 -9.15 0.24 -19.79
CA ALA A 89 -9.59 -1.11 -19.40
C ALA A 89 -9.97 -1.18 -17.93
N LEU A 90 -9.36 -0.35 -17.08
CA LEU A 90 -9.68 -0.23 -15.67
C LEU A 90 -10.77 0.81 -15.39
N GLU A 91 -11.31 1.43 -16.45
CA GLU A 91 -12.32 2.47 -16.34
C GLU A 91 -11.80 3.70 -15.60
N MET A 92 -10.54 4.07 -15.87
CA MET A 92 -9.89 5.21 -15.24
C MET A 92 -9.53 6.28 -16.27
N ASP A 93 -9.69 7.55 -15.89
CA ASP A 93 -9.40 8.68 -16.75
C ASP A 93 -7.93 9.11 -16.69
N GLU A 94 -7.27 8.84 -15.55
CA GLU A 94 -5.89 9.28 -15.36
C GLU A 94 -5.13 8.28 -14.48
N TYR A 95 -3.81 8.39 -14.50
CA TYR A 95 -2.92 7.53 -13.73
C TYR A 95 -3.01 7.90 -12.24
N ASN A 96 -3.43 6.93 -11.42
CA ASN A 96 -3.53 7.09 -9.98
C ASN A 96 -3.15 5.77 -9.32
N PRO A 97 -1.96 5.70 -8.68
CA PRO A 97 -1.49 4.44 -8.08
C PRO A 97 -2.46 3.81 -7.08
N LEU A 98 -3.07 4.62 -6.21
CA LEU A 98 -4.03 4.10 -5.23
C LEU A 98 -5.22 3.44 -5.92
N GLU A 99 -5.78 4.09 -6.93
CA GLU A 99 -6.93 3.55 -7.66
C GLU A 99 -6.55 2.30 -8.46
N ILE A 100 -5.34 2.28 -9.03
CA ILE A 100 -4.85 1.09 -9.73
C ILE A 100 -4.75 -0.08 -8.75
N ILE A 101 -4.20 0.15 -7.57
CA ILE A 101 -4.06 -0.90 -6.55
C ILE A 101 -5.42 -1.39 -6.07
N LYS A 102 -6.40 -0.51 -5.91
CA LYS A 102 -7.75 -0.93 -5.54
C LYS A 102 -8.35 -1.88 -6.56
N ARG A 103 -8.04 -1.69 -7.85
CA ARG A 103 -8.59 -2.52 -8.93
C ARG A 103 -7.77 -3.78 -9.21
N THR A 104 -6.43 -3.72 -9.00
CA THR A 104 -5.53 -4.83 -9.33
C THR A 104 -5.04 -5.59 -8.09
N GLN A 105 -5.26 -5.05 -6.90
CA GLN A 105 -4.70 -5.55 -5.63
C GLN A 105 -3.16 -5.51 -5.63
N GLY A 106 -2.56 -4.67 -6.47
CA GLY A 106 -1.11 -4.56 -6.54
C GLY A 106 -0.41 -5.84 -6.99
N ARG A 107 -1.13 -6.74 -7.66
CA ARG A 107 -0.54 -8.02 -8.11
C ARG A 107 0.39 -7.80 -9.29
N MET A 108 1.49 -8.54 -9.28
CA MET A 108 2.47 -8.52 -10.36
C MET A 108 2.81 -9.94 -10.78
N ALA A 109 3.21 -10.10 -12.04
CA ALA A 109 3.51 -11.42 -12.58
C ALA A 109 4.77 -12.05 -11.97
N GLU A 110 5.67 -11.21 -11.45
CA GLU A 110 6.98 -11.65 -10.97
C GLU A 110 6.97 -12.24 -9.57
N ASP A 111 5.89 -12.03 -8.80
CA ASP A 111 5.85 -12.50 -7.42
C ASP A 111 4.43 -12.86 -7.00
N ASP A 112 4.30 -13.38 -5.77
CA ASP A 112 3.01 -13.76 -5.18
C ASP A 112 2.48 -12.69 -4.23
N GLN A 113 3.06 -11.50 -4.24
CA GLN A 113 2.70 -10.44 -3.32
C GLN A 113 1.51 -9.64 -3.84
N TRP A 114 0.68 -9.18 -2.91
CA TRP A 114 -0.48 -8.38 -3.25
C TRP A 114 -0.94 -7.56 -2.06
N ILE A 115 -1.83 -6.61 -2.32
CA ILE A 115 -2.29 -5.64 -1.32
C ILE A 115 -3.80 -5.67 -1.24
N GLU A 116 -4.33 -5.75 -0.01
CA GLU A 116 -5.74 -5.55 0.25
C GLU A 116 -5.93 -4.15 0.82
N VAL A 117 -6.78 -3.35 0.21
CA VAL A 117 -7.08 -1.99 0.67
C VAL A 117 -8.36 -2.03 1.50
N ILE A 118 -8.25 -1.56 2.74
CA ILE A 118 -9.38 -1.47 3.68
C ILE A 118 -9.65 0.00 3.96
N ASP A 119 -10.80 0.46 3.53
CA ASP A 119 -11.21 1.85 3.76
C ASP A 119 -11.86 2.03 5.12
#